data_5c24f06ad0dce24ebfa1ec448a9c301b
#
_entry.id   5c24f06ad0dce24ebfa1ec448a9c301b
#
_cell.length_a   1.000
_cell.length_b   1.000
_cell.length_c   1.000
_cell.angle_alpha   90.00
_cell.angle_beta   90.00
_cell.angle_gamma   90.00
#
_symmetry.space_group_name_H-M   'P 1'
#
loop_
_entity.id
_entity.type
_entity.pdbx_description
1 polymer ?
#
loop_
_entity_poly.entity_id
_entity_poly.type
_entity_poly.pdbx_seq_one_letter_code
_entity_poly.pdbx_strand_id
1 'polypeptide(L)'
;MQAREELSERKLTILHAIIQTYLETGEPVGSRTISKYSDLNLSSATIRNEMADLEELGYILQPHTSAGRIPSDKGYRLYVDMLMEEKEQELNDMQEQMLEKADKMDQL
;
A
#
# COMPACT_ATOMS: atom_id res chain seq x y z
N MET A 1 16.43 9.24 -6.09
CA MET A 1 15.87 7.87 -6.12
C MET A 1 14.43 7.90 -5.66
N GLN A 2 13.54 7.23 -6.36
CA GLN A 2 12.15 7.11 -5.97
C GLN A 2 12.03 6.16 -4.79
N ALA A 3 11.24 6.52 -3.78
CA ALA A 3 11.00 5.65 -2.62
C ALA A 3 10.49 4.27 -3.04
N ARG A 4 9.67 4.24 -4.10
CA ARG A 4 9.11 3.02 -4.66
C ARG A 4 10.18 2.04 -5.16
N GLU A 5 11.32 2.55 -5.62
CA GLU A 5 12.40 1.71 -6.14
C GLU A 5 13.12 0.92 -5.04
N GLU A 6 12.99 1.35 -3.78
CA GLU A 6 13.55 0.63 -2.64
C GLU A 6 12.77 -0.63 -2.29
N LEU A 7 11.53 -0.73 -2.76
CA LEU A 7 10.60 -1.76 -2.30
C LEU A 7 10.20 -2.69 -3.43
N SER A 8 10.29 -4.00 -3.16
CA SER A 8 9.70 -5.02 -4.03
C SER A 8 8.18 -4.93 -3.97
N GLU A 9 7.50 -5.58 -4.91
CA GLU A 9 6.04 -5.67 -4.88
C GLU A 9 5.54 -6.31 -3.60
N ARG A 10 6.25 -7.33 -3.11
CA ARG A 10 5.90 -7.99 -1.86
C ARG A 10 5.91 -7.02 -0.68
N LYS A 11 6.99 -6.23 -0.57
CA LYS A 11 7.11 -5.24 0.49
C LYS A 11 6.03 -4.17 0.38
N LEU A 12 5.74 -3.69 -0.82
CA LEU A 12 4.68 -2.72 -1.04
C LEU A 12 3.32 -3.26 -0.64
N THR A 13 3.03 -4.51 -1.01
CA THR A 13 1.76 -5.14 -0.65
C THR A 13 1.62 -5.28 0.86
N ILE A 14 2.69 -5.68 1.53
CA ILE A 14 2.68 -5.80 3.00
C ILE A 14 2.53 -4.44 3.65
N LEU A 15 3.23 -3.42 3.17
CA LEU A 15 3.10 -2.06 3.68
C LEU A 15 1.66 -1.55 3.54
N HIS A 16 1.03 -1.75 2.38
CA HIS A 16 -0.36 -1.37 2.17
C HIS A 16 -1.29 -2.09 3.14
N ALA A 17 -1.08 -3.37 3.36
CA ALA A 17 -1.89 -4.14 4.30
C ALA A 17 -1.75 -3.62 5.73
N ILE A 18 -0.54 -3.25 6.14
CA ILE A 18 -0.28 -2.66 7.45
C ILE A 18 -1.03 -1.33 7.60
N ILE A 19 -0.92 -0.46 6.60
CA ILE A 19 -1.55 0.86 6.65
C ILE A 19 -3.08 0.73 6.69
N GLN A 20 -3.65 -0.11 5.82
CA GLN A 20 -5.10 -0.31 5.78
C GLN A 20 -5.62 -0.87 7.10
N THR A 21 -4.93 -1.87 7.65
CA THR A 21 -5.32 -2.46 8.93
C THR A 21 -5.24 -1.44 10.05
N TYR A 22 -4.17 -0.66 10.08
CA TYR A 22 -4.01 0.39 11.10
C TYR A 22 -5.10 1.45 10.99
N LEU A 23 -5.45 1.87 9.78
CA LEU A 23 -6.53 2.85 9.58
C LEU A 23 -7.89 2.31 10.03
N GLU A 24 -8.13 1.01 9.88
CA GLU A 24 -9.38 0.38 10.30
C GLU A 24 -9.46 0.18 11.80
N THR A 25 -8.36 -0.22 12.44
CA THR A 25 -8.37 -0.64 13.85
C THR A 25 -7.86 0.42 14.82
N GLY A 26 -7.00 1.32 14.35
CA GLY A 26 -6.31 2.28 15.22
C GLY A 26 -5.26 1.64 16.12
N GLU A 27 -4.95 0.36 15.91
CA GLU A 27 -4.03 -0.39 16.75
C GLU A 27 -2.78 -0.80 15.99
N PRO A 28 -1.63 -0.91 16.68
CA PRO A 28 -0.42 -1.44 16.04
C PRO A 28 -0.65 -2.82 15.44
N VAL A 29 -0.01 -3.08 14.31
CA VAL A 29 -0.26 -4.26 13.47
C VAL A 29 0.87 -5.26 13.59
N GLY A 30 0.52 -6.52 13.88
CA GLY A 30 1.48 -7.61 13.96
C GLY A 30 1.48 -8.47 12.70
N SER A 31 2.52 -9.28 12.56
CA SER A 31 2.68 -10.16 11.39
C SER A 31 1.56 -11.19 11.26
N ARG A 32 1.05 -11.67 12.39
CA ARG A 32 -0.08 -12.63 12.38
C ARG A 32 -1.34 -12.02 11.80
N THR A 33 -1.61 -10.77 12.17
CA THR A 33 -2.78 -10.06 11.64
C THR A 33 -2.70 -9.92 10.13
N ILE A 34 -1.53 -9.55 9.62
CA ILE A 34 -1.33 -9.43 8.18
C ILE A 34 -1.46 -10.78 7.50
N SER A 35 -0.91 -11.83 8.10
CA SER A 35 -1.01 -13.19 7.57
C SER A 35 -2.45 -13.65 7.42
N LYS A 36 -3.33 -13.26 8.36
CA LYS A 36 -4.74 -13.66 8.34
C LYS A 36 -5.59 -12.85 7.39
N TYR A 37 -5.29 -11.55 7.23
CA TYR A 37 -6.16 -10.64 6.48
C TYR A 37 -5.80 -10.50 5.02
N SER A 38 -4.61 -10.85 4.65
CA SER A 38 -4.19 -10.62 3.27
C SER A 38 -4.21 -11.93 2.48
N ASP A 39 -4.49 -11.80 1.18
CA ASP A 39 -4.44 -12.92 0.25
C ASP A 39 -3.01 -13.23 -0.18
N LEU A 40 -2.03 -12.87 0.64
CA LEU A 40 -0.63 -12.96 0.29
C LEU A 40 -0.10 -14.38 0.25
N ASN A 41 -0.75 -15.31 0.94
CA ASN A 41 -0.29 -16.70 1.06
C ASN A 41 1.13 -16.81 1.60
N LEU A 42 1.50 -15.90 2.51
CA LEU A 42 2.81 -15.88 3.14
C LEU A 42 2.70 -16.24 4.61
N SER A 43 3.69 -16.96 5.12
CA SER A 43 3.75 -17.28 6.54
C SER A 43 3.97 -16.03 7.39
N SER A 44 3.59 -16.10 8.67
CA SER A 44 3.88 -15.01 9.62
C SER A 44 5.37 -14.73 9.71
N ALA A 45 6.21 -15.76 9.61
CA ALA A 45 7.66 -15.59 9.67
C ALA A 45 8.18 -14.79 8.48
N THR A 46 7.69 -15.08 7.28
CA THR A 46 8.06 -14.34 6.08
C THR A 46 7.61 -12.89 6.18
N ILE A 47 6.37 -12.68 6.63
CA ILE A 47 5.82 -11.32 6.81
C ILE A 47 6.63 -10.57 7.85
N ARG A 48 7.02 -11.21 8.94
CA ARG A 48 7.86 -10.59 9.98
C ARG A 48 9.20 -10.14 9.42
N ASN A 49 9.82 -10.94 8.56
CA ASN A 49 11.09 -10.57 7.94
C ASN A 49 10.92 -9.37 7.01
N GLU A 50 9.86 -9.35 6.22
CA GLU A 50 9.57 -8.20 5.36
C GLU A 50 9.26 -6.94 6.17
N MET A 51 8.56 -7.09 7.29
CA MET A 51 8.29 -5.98 8.21
C MET A 51 9.57 -5.42 8.82
N ALA A 52 10.52 -6.31 9.17
CA ALA A 52 11.81 -5.87 9.68
C ALA A 52 12.54 -4.99 8.66
N ASP A 53 12.50 -5.37 7.39
CA ASP A 53 13.10 -4.58 6.32
C ASP A 53 12.38 -3.23 6.15
N LEU A 54 11.06 -3.24 6.20
CA LEU A 54 10.27 -2.00 6.10
C LEU A 54 10.57 -1.04 7.25
N GLU A 55 10.77 -1.59 8.43
CA GLU A 55 11.13 -0.79 9.61
C GLU A 55 12.53 -0.19 9.44
N GLU A 56 13.48 -0.98 8.99
CA GLU A 56 14.85 -0.52 8.75
C GLU A 56 14.88 0.60 7.70
N LEU A 57 14.05 0.49 6.67
CA LEU A 57 13.93 1.51 5.61
C LEU A 57 13.13 2.73 6.06
N GLY A 58 12.50 2.68 7.23
CA GLY A 58 11.80 3.82 7.82
C GLY A 58 10.34 3.96 7.43
N TYR A 59 9.72 2.94 6.83
CA TYR A 59 8.32 3.01 6.43
C TYR A 59 7.33 2.65 7.53
N ILE A 60 7.78 1.89 8.51
CA ILE A 60 6.98 1.56 9.70
C ILE A 60 7.87 1.71 10.93
N LEU A 61 7.23 1.83 12.10
CA LEU A 61 7.96 1.97 13.34
C LEU A 61 7.25 1.23 14.47
N GLN A 62 7.99 0.95 15.53
CA GLN A 62 7.48 0.26 16.69
C GLN A 62 7.09 1.29 17.75
N PRO A 63 5.81 1.34 18.16
CA PRO A 63 5.44 2.19 19.30
C PRO A 63 5.97 1.62 20.60
N HIS A 64 6.14 2.50 21.60
CA HIS A 64 6.78 2.16 22.87
C HIS A 64 6.17 0.97 23.62
N THR A 65 4.88 0.79 23.52
CA THR A 65 4.14 -0.13 24.38
C THR A 65 3.60 -1.34 23.65
N SER A 66 4.02 -1.57 22.43
CA SER A 66 3.46 -2.65 21.63
C SER A 66 4.52 -3.40 20.84
N ALA A 67 4.28 -4.69 20.64
CA ALA A 67 5.08 -5.52 19.75
C ALA A 67 4.72 -5.30 18.28
N GLY A 68 3.58 -4.66 17.99
CA GLY A 68 3.14 -4.37 16.63
C GLY A 68 3.85 -3.18 16.02
N ARG A 69 3.45 -2.84 14.81
CA ARG A 69 4.04 -1.72 14.06
C ARG A 69 2.96 -0.76 13.60
N ILE A 70 3.34 0.50 13.46
CA ILE A 70 2.47 1.53 12.89
C ILE A 70 3.19 2.17 11.71
N PRO A 71 2.44 2.76 10.75
CA PRO A 71 3.08 3.46 9.64
C PRO A 71 3.81 4.71 10.12
N SER A 72 4.94 5.00 9.51
CA SER A 72 5.65 6.27 9.70
C SER A 72 5.10 7.31 8.71
N ASP A 73 5.53 8.56 8.87
CA ASP A 73 5.21 9.60 7.89
C ASP A 73 5.67 9.21 6.49
N LYS A 74 6.86 8.63 6.38
CA LYS A 74 7.40 8.16 5.11
C LYS A 74 6.49 7.09 4.50
N GLY A 75 6.00 6.17 5.32
CA GLY A 75 5.08 5.12 4.89
C GLY A 75 3.76 5.67 4.37
N TYR A 76 3.17 6.60 5.11
CA TYR A 76 1.93 7.25 4.68
C TYR A 76 2.09 8.03 3.38
N ARG A 77 3.20 8.75 3.23
CA ARG A 77 3.45 9.52 2.00
C ARG A 77 3.53 8.62 0.79
N LEU A 78 4.24 7.52 0.91
CA LEU A 78 4.31 6.56 -0.20
C LEU A 78 2.92 6.01 -0.53
N TYR A 79 2.15 5.64 0.49
CA TYR A 79 0.80 5.12 0.32
C TYR A 79 -0.11 6.13 -0.39
N VAL A 80 -0.12 7.38 0.09
CA VAL A 80 -0.93 8.44 -0.52
C VAL A 80 -0.50 8.70 -1.96
N ASP A 81 0.80 8.76 -2.22
CA ASP A 81 1.31 8.99 -3.58
C ASP A 81 0.85 7.90 -4.54
N MET A 82 0.88 6.64 -4.09
CA MET A 82 0.42 5.52 -4.91
C MET A 82 -1.08 5.57 -5.16
N LEU A 83 -1.87 5.94 -4.15
CA LEU A 83 -3.32 6.10 -4.32
C LEU A 83 -3.64 7.23 -5.30
N MET A 84 -2.91 8.33 -5.24
CA MET A 84 -3.10 9.45 -6.14
C MET A 84 -2.78 9.06 -7.59
N GLU A 85 -1.72 8.30 -7.79
CA GLU A 85 -1.37 7.80 -9.12
C GLU A 85 -2.44 6.89 -9.69
N GLU A 86 -2.99 5.98 -8.87
CA GLU A 86 -4.06 5.10 -9.29
C GLU A 86 -5.31 5.89 -9.70
N LYS A 87 -5.67 6.91 -8.91
CA LYS A 87 -6.82 7.76 -9.22
C LYS A 87 -6.61 8.56 -10.49
N GLU A 88 -5.42 9.09 -10.68
CA GLU A 88 -5.07 9.81 -11.90
C GLU A 88 -5.21 8.90 -13.13
N GLN A 89 -4.73 7.68 -13.04
CA GLN A 89 -4.82 6.71 -14.12
C GLN A 89 -6.29 6.35 -14.41
N GLU A 90 -7.09 6.12 -13.38
CA GLU A 90 -8.52 5.85 -13.54
C GLU A 90 -9.23 7.00 -14.27
N LEU A 91 -8.94 8.22 -13.87
CA LEU A 91 -9.54 9.41 -14.49
C LEU A 91 -9.12 9.56 -15.95
N ASN A 92 -7.86 9.29 -16.26
CA ASN A 92 -7.35 9.33 -17.64
C ASN A 92 -8.04 8.27 -18.49
N ASP A 93 -8.19 7.07 -17.98
CA ASP A 93 -8.86 5.97 -18.69
C ASP A 93 -10.32 6.31 -18.95
N MET A 94 -11.01 6.87 -17.99
CA MET A 94 -12.40 7.30 -18.16
C MET A 94 -12.51 8.38 -19.23
N GLN A 95 -11.60 9.34 -19.21
CA GLN A 95 -11.59 10.43 -20.20
C GLN A 95 -11.40 9.87 -21.61
N GLU A 96 -10.46 8.96 -21.79
CA GLU A 96 -10.23 8.31 -23.08
C GLU A 96 -11.47 7.57 -23.60
N GLN A 97 -12.12 6.82 -22.70
CA GLN A 97 -13.33 6.09 -23.05
C GLN A 97 -14.46 7.04 -23.46
N MET A 98 -14.62 8.15 -22.76
CA MET A 98 -15.64 9.15 -23.08
C MET A 98 -15.37 9.80 -24.42
N LEU A 99 -14.12 10.11 -24.72
CA LEU A 99 -13.74 10.70 -26.02
C LEU A 99 -13.98 9.72 -27.16
N GLU A 100 -13.66 8.44 -27.00
CA GLU A 100 -13.94 7.42 -28.00
C GLU A 100 -15.44 7.32 -28.30
N LYS A 101 -16.28 7.34 -27.27
CA LYS A 101 -17.73 7.29 -27.45
C LYS A 101 -18.26 8.53 -28.16
N ALA A 102 -17.72 9.69 -27.84
CA ALA A 102 -18.11 10.94 -28.50
C ALA A 102 -17.76 10.88 -29.99
N ASP A 103 -16.57 10.40 -30.33
CA ASP A 103 -16.15 10.26 -31.74
C ASP A 103 -17.08 9.32 -32.52
N LYS A 104 -17.47 8.20 -31.90
CA LYS A 104 -18.41 7.26 -32.52
C LYS A 104 -19.77 7.89 -32.75
N MET A 105 -20.24 8.69 -31.82
CA MET A 105 -21.52 9.41 -31.98
C MET A 105 -21.47 10.41 -33.11
N ASP A 106 -20.36 11.10 -33.26
CA ASP A 106 -20.18 12.08 -34.35
C ASP A 106 -20.17 11.43 -35.74
N GLN A 107 -19.82 10.15 -35.81
CA GLN A 107 -19.78 9.40 -37.08
C GLN A 107 -21.15 8.85 -37.48
N LEU A 108 -22.13 8.91 -36.61
CA LEU A 108 -23.47 8.48 -36.91
C LEU A 108 -24.25 9.59 -37.62
#